data_1bc92592dac5adfd40cf3f9a6b5b7929
#
_entry.id   1bc92592dac5adfd40cf3f9a6b5b7929
#
_cell.length_a   1.000
_cell.length_b   1.000
_cell.length_c   1.000
_cell.angle_alpha   90.00
_cell.angle_beta   90.00
_cell.angle_gamma   90.00
#
_symmetry.space_group_name_H-M   'P 1'
#
loop_
_entity.id
_entity.type
_entity.pdbx_description
1 polymer ?
#
loop_
_entity_poly.entity_id
_entity_poly.type
_entity_poly.pdbx_seq_one_letter_code
_entity_poly.pdbx_strand_id
1 'polypeptide(L)'
;AEKSWRLAESIEYIWNAEILNPQIRETVSKAFIRICIGCGSMYLQNVQEEHINPEQIQEAAEEISLLLYHYSDLLLPEEMPVYQIPIYQTLQIANMRLERKENALYYAQKGVVLCDLFSAGQNAQLNGLIQDSKNMFQQYINQNVPAASRPAKKKGLFSRLFQR
;
A
#
# COMPACT_ATOMS: atom_id res chain seq x y z
N ALA A 1 -1.92 6.87 16.63
CA ALA A 1 -1.09 5.72 17.01
C ALA A 1 -1.48 5.19 18.40
N GLU A 2 -1.32 5.95 19.49
CA GLU A 2 -1.61 5.49 20.86
C GLU A 2 -3.06 5.02 21.08
N LYS A 3 -4.05 5.70 20.48
CA LYS A 3 -5.46 5.28 20.57
C LYS A 3 -5.74 3.98 19.82
N SER A 4 -5.07 3.76 18.70
CA SER A 4 -5.21 2.53 17.91
C SER A 4 -4.55 1.35 18.63
N TRP A 5 -3.42 1.58 19.30
CA TRP A 5 -2.75 0.58 20.11
C TRP A 5 -3.60 0.15 21.32
N ARG A 6 -4.19 1.10 22.04
CA ARG A 6 -5.10 0.79 23.16
C ARG A 6 -6.35 0.05 22.71
N LEU A 7 -6.82 0.30 21.50
CA LEU A 7 -7.93 -0.46 20.93
C LEU A 7 -7.50 -1.91 20.65
N ALA A 8 -6.27 -2.10 20.12
CA ALA A 8 -5.70 -3.42 19.89
C ALA A 8 -5.57 -4.22 21.19
N GLU A 9 -4.99 -3.62 22.24
CA GLU A 9 -4.89 -4.25 23.56
C GLU A 9 -6.26 -4.60 24.15
N SER A 10 -7.25 -3.71 24.01
CA SER A 10 -8.61 -3.96 24.52
C SER A 10 -9.26 -5.14 23.81
N ILE A 11 -8.99 -5.34 22.54
CA ILE A 11 -9.55 -6.44 21.76
C ILE A 11 -8.81 -7.74 21.99
N GLU A 12 -7.49 -7.71 22.18
CA GLU A 12 -6.73 -8.85 22.65
C GLU A 12 -7.26 -9.35 23.99
N TYR A 13 -7.62 -8.43 24.90
CA TYR A 13 -8.27 -8.78 26.16
C TYR A 13 -9.65 -9.44 25.96
N ILE A 14 -10.48 -8.89 25.08
CA ILE A 14 -11.79 -9.49 24.73
C ILE A 14 -11.60 -10.84 24.02
N TRP A 15 -10.58 -10.96 23.20
CA TRP A 15 -10.22 -12.18 22.48
C TRP A 15 -9.85 -13.32 23.43
N ASN A 16 -9.06 -13.02 24.46
CA ASN A 16 -8.60 -13.97 25.46
C ASN A 16 -9.69 -14.31 26.51
N ALA A 17 -10.78 -13.56 26.56
CA ALA A 17 -11.90 -13.88 27.43
C ALA A 17 -12.61 -15.14 26.92
N GLU A 18 -12.63 -16.22 27.73
CA GLU A 18 -13.26 -17.52 27.43
C GLU A 18 -14.77 -17.44 27.20
N ILE A 19 -15.35 -16.26 27.33
CA ILE A 19 -16.81 -15.99 27.42
C ILE A 19 -17.48 -15.96 26.04
N LEU A 20 -16.71 -15.81 24.93
CA LEU A 20 -17.31 -15.62 23.59
C LEU A 20 -17.53 -16.95 22.87
N ASN A 21 -18.78 -17.14 22.39
CA ASN A 21 -19.08 -18.18 21.40
C ASN A 21 -18.08 -18.12 20.23
N PRO A 22 -17.54 -19.27 19.75
CA PRO A 22 -16.55 -19.32 18.65
C PRO A 22 -16.95 -18.52 17.41
N GLN A 23 -18.23 -18.51 17.03
CA GLN A 23 -18.73 -17.74 15.86
C GLN A 23 -18.67 -16.23 16.11
N ILE A 24 -18.98 -15.77 17.32
CA ILE A 24 -18.88 -14.35 17.69
C ILE A 24 -17.40 -13.94 17.71
N ARG A 25 -16.54 -14.79 18.26
CA ARG A 25 -15.09 -14.58 18.28
C ARG A 25 -14.54 -14.40 16.87
N GLU A 26 -14.89 -15.27 15.94
CA GLU A 26 -14.46 -15.17 14.54
C GLU A 26 -14.93 -13.86 13.88
N THR A 27 -16.20 -13.50 14.06
CA THR A 27 -16.77 -12.27 13.50
C THR A 27 -16.08 -11.01 14.05
N VAL A 28 -15.85 -10.97 15.37
CA VAL A 28 -15.18 -9.84 16.04
C VAL A 28 -13.73 -9.74 15.56
N SER A 29 -13.03 -10.86 15.37
CA SER A 29 -11.65 -10.86 14.85
C SER A 29 -11.55 -10.29 13.45
N LYS A 30 -12.42 -10.76 12.56
CA LYS A 30 -12.44 -10.27 11.16
C LYS A 30 -12.69 -8.77 11.13
N ALA A 31 -13.67 -8.28 11.88
CA ALA A 31 -13.96 -6.84 11.99
C ALA A 31 -12.75 -6.06 12.53
N PHE A 32 -12.09 -6.61 13.55
CA PHE A 32 -10.92 -5.98 14.15
C PHE A 32 -9.73 -5.89 13.21
N ILE A 33 -9.38 -6.97 12.52
CA ILE A 33 -8.29 -6.97 11.55
C ILE A 33 -8.55 -5.93 10.45
N ARG A 34 -9.78 -5.84 9.94
CA ARG A 34 -10.16 -4.80 8.98
C ARG A 34 -9.96 -3.39 9.54
N ILE A 35 -10.32 -3.15 10.80
CA ILE A 35 -10.09 -1.87 11.48
C ILE A 35 -8.59 -1.59 11.61
N CYS A 36 -7.78 -2.57 12.00
CA CYS A 36 -6.33 -2.41 12.11
C CYS A 36 -5.69 -2.05 10.77
N ILE A 37 -6.06 -2.74 9.69
CA ILE A 37 -5.58 -2.44 8.34
C ILE A 37 -6.02 -1.03 7.91
N GLY A 38 -7.28 -0.66 8.14
CA GLY A 38 -7.81 0.67 7.83
C GLY A 38 -7.10 1.78 8.60
N CYS A 39 -6.97 1.64 9.92
CA CYS A 39 -6.27 2.60 10.78
C CYS A 39 -4.78 2.70 10.42
N GLY A 40 -4.14 1.57 10.13
CA GLY A 40 -2.75 1.52 9.69
C GLY A 40 -2.54 2.26 8.38
N SER A 41 -3.39 2.04 7.39
CA SER A 41 -3.33 2.75 6.10
C SER A 41 -3.57 4.26 6.26
N MET A 42 -4.51 4.67 7.10
CA MET A 42 -4.73 6.09 7.42
C MET A 42 -3.51 6.69 8.14
N TYR A 43 -2.89 5.94 9.05
CA TYR A 43 -1.66 6.36 9.70
C TYR A 43 -0.56 6.60 8.67
N LEU A 44 -0.33 5.67 7.74
CA LEU A 44 0.68 5.80 6.69
C LEU A 44 0.43 6.99 5.75
N GLN A 45 -0.82 7.34 5.47
CA GLN A 45 -1.15 8.52 4.65
C GLN A 45 -0.79 9.84 5.36
N ASN A 46 -0.87 9.88 6.69
CA ASN A 46 -0.61 11.08 7.48
C ASN A 46 0.84 11.22 7.97
N VAL A 47 1.64 10.15 7.86
CA VAL A 47 3.02 10.08 8.39
C VAL A 47 4.06 10.74 7.46
N GLN A 48 3.64 11.37 6.36
CA GLN A 48 4.55 12.09 5.45
C GLN A 48 5.18 13.35 6.08
N GLU A 49 4.87 13.63 7.35
CA GLU A 49 5.42 14.77 8.08
C GLU A 49 6.92 14.59 8.38
N GLU A 50 7.70 15.68 8.15
CA GLU A 50 9.18 15.64 8.15
C GLU A 50 9.82 15.24 9.49
N HIS A 51 9.09 15.35 10.60
CA HIS A 51 9.63 15.11 11.95
C HIS A 51 9.52 13.67 12.45
N ILE A 52 8.89 12.77 11.70
CA ILE A 52 8.79 11.36 12.10
C ILE A 52 10.02 10.59 11.60
N ASN A 53 10.59 9.74 12.49
CA ASN A 53 11.73 8.90 12.15
C ASN A 53 11.40 7.98 10.97
N PRO A 54 12.16 8.06 9.85
CA PRO A 54 11.88 7.27 8.66
C PRO A 54 12.03 5.77 8.86
N GLU A 55 12.84 5.30 9.83
CA GLU A 55 12.94 3.88 10.16
C GLU A 55 11.66 3.36 10.79
N GLN A 56 11.07 4.13 11.73
CA GLN A 56 9.77 3.78 12.34
C GLN A 56 8.64 3.77 11.31
N ILE A 57 8.69 4.68 10.34
CA ILE A 57 7.73 4.72 9.22
C ILE A 57 7.85 3.46 8.37
N GLN A 58 9.08 3.05 8.04
CA GLN A 58 9.34 1.86 7.26
C GLN A 58 8.84 0.62 8.00
N GLU A 59 9.18 0.45 9.27
CA GLU A 59 8.75 -0.66 10.11
C GLU A 59 7.22 -0.77 10.18
N ALA A 60 6.53 0.34 10.45
CA ALA A 60 5.07 0.37 10.45
C ALA A 60 4.45 -0.02 9.10
N ALA A 61 5.03 0.42 7.98
CA ALA A 61 4.55 0.06 6.65
C ALA A 61 4.77 -1.43 6.34
N GLU A 62 5.87 -2.00 6.79
CA GLU A 62 6.18 -3.42 6.64
C GLU A 62 5.22 -4.28 7.48
N GLU A 63 4.94 -3.90 8.73
CA GLU A 63 3.96 -4.59 9.60
C GLU A 63 2.55 -4.57 9.00
N ILE A 64 2.10 -3.42 8.50
CA ILE A 64 0.78 -3.31 7.84
C ILE A 64 0.74 -4.13 6.56
N SER A 65 1.84 -4.19 5.81
CA SER A 65 1.96 -5.03 4.62
C SER A 65 1.82 -6.52 4.95
N LEU A 66 2.42 -6.97 6.05
CA LEU A 66 2.29 -8.35 6.53
C LEU A 66 0.86 -8.68 6.95
N LEU A 67 0.20 -7.77 7.70
CA LEU A 67 -1.21 -7.93 8.06
C LEU A 67 -2.09 -8.03 6.82
N LEU A 68 -1.88 -7.15 5.85
CA LEU A 68 -2.63 -7.15 4.60
C LEU A 68 -2.41 -8.44 3.80
N TYR A 69 -1.20 -8.97 3.77
CA TYR A 69 -0.89 -10.24 3.12
C TYR A 69 -1.60 -11.43 3.78
N HIS A 70 -1.54 -11.51 5.11
CA HIS A 70 -2.14 -12.64 5.84
C HIS A 70 -3.67 -12.63 5.86
N TYR A 71 -4.28 -11.47 5.74
CA TYR A 71 -5.72 -11.30 5.90
C TYR A 71 -6.41 -10.67 4.68
N SER A 72 -5.79 -10.79 3.50
CA SER A 72 -6.32 -10.26 2.25
C SER A 72 -7.69 -10.83 1.87
N ASP A 73 -7.99 -12.06 2.29
CA ASP A 73 -9.28 -12.73 2.10
C ASP A 73 -10.44 -12.10 2.89
N LEU A 74 -10.14 -11.26 3.89
CA LEU A 74 -11.14 -10.51 4.65
C LEU A 74 -11.53 -9.19 4.01
N LEU A 75 -10.82 -8.77 2.96
CA LEU A 75 -11.02 -7.51 2.26
C LEU A 75 -11.70 -7.74 0.90
N LEU A 76 -12.46 -6.75 0.47
CA LEU A 76 -13.01 -6.79 -0.88
C LEU A 76 -11.91 -6.42 -1.89
N PRO A 77 -11.89 -7.02 -3.10
CA PRO A 77 -10.90 -6.71 -4.13
C PRO A 77 -10.83 -5.22 -4.47
N GLU A 78 -11.96 -4.51 -4.44
CA GLU A 78 -12.05 -3.07 -4.67
C GLU A 78 -11.47 -2.22 -3.54
N GLU A 79 -11.31 -2.76 -2.34
CA GLU A 79 -10.67 -2.08 -1.19
C GLU A 79 -9.14 -2.17 -1.25
N MET A 80 -8.59 -3.19 -1.91
CA MET A 80 -7.15 -3.46 -1.94
C MET A 80 -6.29 -2.28 -2.40
N PRO A 81 -6.65 -1.51 -3.44
CA PRO A 81 -5.86 -0.35 -3.85
C PRO A 81 -5.71 0.70 -2.75
N VAL A 82 -6.78 0.93 -1.98
CA VAL A 82 -6.82 1.93 -0.90
C VAL A 82 -5.83 1.58 0.21
N TYR A 83 -5.58 0.30 0.44
CA TYR A 83 -4.66 -0.17 1.48
C TYR A 83 -3.24 -0.38 0.96
N GLN A 84 -3.07 -0.96 -0.22
CA GLN A 84 -1.74 -1.32 -0.74
C GLN A 84 -0.96 -0.12 -1.27
N ILE A 85 -1.61 0.80 -1.97
CA ILE A 85 -0.91 1.95 -2.58
C ILE A 85 -0.21 2.82 -1.51
N PRO A 86 -0.85 3.21 -0.40
CA PRO A 86 -0.19 3.98 0.66
C PRO A 86 1.02 3.27 1.27
N ILE A 87 1.01 1.94 1.38
CA ILE A 87 2.15 1.17 1.88
C ILE A 87 3.37 1.39 0.97
N TYR A 88 3.22 1.22 -0.34
CA TYR A 88 4.33 1.41 -1.28
C TYR A 88 4.80 2.85 -1.36
N GLN A 89 3.89 3.83 -1.27
CA GLN A 89 4.25 5.25 -1.18
C GLN A 89 5.09 5.53 0.06
N THR A 90 4.66 5.02 1.21
CA THR A 90 5.35 5.20 2.49
C THR A 90 6.71 4.54 2.49
N LEU A 91 6.83 3.30 1.98
CA LEU A 91 8.11 2.60 1.86
C LEU A 91 9.08 3.34 0.92
N GLN A 92 8.59 3.89 -0.19
CA GLN A 92 9.39 4.73 -1.07
C GLN A 92 9.89 5.99 -0.33
N ILE A 93 9.00 6.73 0.32
CA ILE A 93 9.35 7.98 1.03
C ILE A 93 10.32 7.71 2.18
N ALA A 94 10.08 6.68 2.99
CA ALA A 94 10.98 6.30 4.08
C ALA A 94 12.39 6.00 3.56
N ASN A 95 12.51 5.22 2.49
CA ASN A 95 13.81 4.88 1.89
C ASN A 95 14.49 6.09 1.21
N MET A 96 13.72 7.04 0.66
CA MET A 96 14.28 8.32 0.18
C MET A 96 14.89 9.12 1.33
N ARG A 97 14.23 9.22 2.47
CA ARG A 97 14.71 9.95 3.66
C ARG A 97 15.91 9.25 4.33
N LEU A 98 15.99 7.92 4.20
CA LEU A 98 17.14 7.12 4.64
C LEU A 98 18.30 7.08 3.61
N GLU A 99 18.20 7.84 2.53
CA GLU A 99 19.17 7.88 1.42
C GLU A 99 19.42 6.51 0.73
N ARG A 100 18.51 5.55 0.92
CA ARG A 100 18.52 4.20 0.32
C ARG A 100 17.90 4.23 -1.07
N LYS A 101 18.57 4.87 -2.03
CA LYS A 101 18.03 5.17 -3.37
C LYS A 101 17.56 3.94 -4.14
N GLU A 102 18.29 2.84 -4.05
CA GLU A 102 17.92 1.58 -4.75
C GLU A 102 16.61 1.01 -4.22
N ASN A 103 16.43 1.00 -2.90
CA ASN A 103 15.19 0.54 -2.27
C ASN A 103 14.01 1.47 -2.60
N ALA A 104 14.23 2.79 -2.55
CA ALA A 104 13.20 3.75 -2.93
C ALA A 104 12.78 3.56 -4.39
N LEU A 105 13.72 3.31 -5.30
CA LEU A 105 13.44 3.02 -6.71
C LEU A 105 12.70 1.69 -6.88
N TYR A 106 13.07 0.66 -6.14
CA TYR A 106 12.39 -0.63 -6.12
C TYR A 106 10.91 -0.48 -5.73
N TYR A 107 10.63 0.24 -4.63
CA TYR A 107 9.25 0.45 -4.19
C TYR A 107 8.45 1.31 -5.17
N ALA A 108 9.05 2.33 -5.78
CA ALA A 108 8.39 3.12 -6.82
C ALA A 108 8.01 2.26 -8.04
N GLN A 109 8.92 1.40 -8.51
CA GLN A 109 8.64 0.48 -9.62
C GLN A 109 7.52 -0.51 -9.29
N LYS A 110 7.53 -1.09 -8.08
CA LYS A 110 6.46 -1.97 -7.60
C LYS A 110 5.14 -1.22 -7.48
N GLY A 111 5.15 0.03 -7.02
CA GLY A 111 3.99 0.89 -6.94
C GLY A 111 3.34 1.14 -8.30
N VAL A 112 4.13 1.38 -9.36
CA VAL A 112 3.61 1.51 -10.73
C VAL A 112 2.92 0.23 -11.18
N VAL A 113 3.58 -0.93 -11.00
CA VAL A 113 3.00 -2.23 -11.36
C VAL A 113 1.68 -2.47 -10.63
N LEU A 114 1.63 -2.14 -9.34
CA LEU A 114 0.43 -2.27 -8.52
C LEU A 114 -0.71 -1.37 -9.05
N CYS A 115 -0.41 -0.11 -9.37
CA CYS A 115 -1.39 0.80 -9.96
C CYS A 115 -1.92 0.29 -11.31
N ASP A 116 -1.08 -0.35 -12.13
CA ASP A 116 -1.51 -0.96 -13.40
C ASP A 116 -2.43 -2.16 -13.20
N LEU A 117 -2.18 -2.97 -12.18
CA LEU A 117 -3.05 -4.10 -11.83
C LEU A 117 -4.43 -3.65 -11.37
N PHE A 118 -4.51 -2.53 -10.65
CA PHE A 118 -5.77 -2.02 -10.13
C PHE A 118 -6.53 -1.09 -11.07
N SER A 119 -5.92 -0.61 -12.15
CA SER A 119 -6.54 0.37 -13.06
C SER A 119 -7.73 -0.17 -13.85
N ALA A 120 -7.92 -1.49 -13.91
CA ALA A 120 -9.00 -2.12 -14.66
C ALA A 120 -10.26 -2.31 -13.80
N GLY A 121 -11.35 -1.62 -14.13
CA GLY A 121 -12.67 -1.91 -13.57
C GLY A 121 -13.05 -1.16 -12.28
N GLN A 122 -12.27 -0.18 -11.84
CA GLN A 122 -12.55 0.59 -10.63
C GLN A 122 -13.51 1.77 -10.91
N ASN A 123 -14.16 2.27 -9.86
CA ASN A 123 -14.98 3.47 -9.98
C ASN A 123 -14.12 4.72 -10.28
N ALA A 124 -14.76 5.81 -10.79
CA ALA A 124 -14.03 6.99 -11.25
C ALA A 124 -13.17 7.66 -10.16
N GLN A 125 -13.64 7.68 -8.90
CA GLN A 125 -12.92 8.29 -7.79
C GLN A 125 -11.65 7.48 -7.44
N LEU A 126 -11.76 6.16 -7.42
CA LEU A 126 -10.63 5.27 -7.14
C LEU A 126 -9.63 5.28 -8.29
N ASN A 127 -10.09 5.37 -9.54
CA ASN A 127 -9.23 5.54 -10.70
C ASN A 127 -8.40 6.83 -10.62
N GLY A 128 -8.97 7.94 -10.14
CA GLY A 128 -8.25 9.18 -9.89
C GLY A 128 -7.09 8.97 -8.91
N LEU A 129 -7.37 8.38 -7.75
CA LEU A 129 -6.36 8.08 -6.72
C LEU A 129 -5.23 7.18 -7.27
N ILE A 130 -5.59 6.12 -8.00
CA ILE A 130 -4.63 5.19 -8.60
C ILE A 130 -3.74 5.92 -9.61
N GLN A 131 -4.34 6.76 -10.46
CA GLN A 131 -3.61 7.49 -11.48
C GLN A 131 -2.65 8.53 -10.89
N ASP A 132 -3.07 9.27 -9.87
CA ASP A 132 -2.24 10.25 -9.17
C ASP A 132 -1.06 9.57 -8.49
N SER A 133 -1.30 8.46 -7.81
CA SER A 133 -0.25 7.64 -7.18
C SER A 133 0.73 7.10 -8.22
N LYS A 134 0.24 6.61 -9.35
CA LYS A 134 1.08 6.13 -10.45
C LYS A 134 1.96 7.24 -11.02
N ASN A 135 1.40 8.44 -11.21
CA ASN A 135 2.15 9.60 -11.69
C ASN A 135 3.28 9.96 -10.72
N MET A 136 3.01 9.95 -9.42
CA MET A 136 4.01 10.20 -8.38
C MET A 136 5.17 9.19 -8.43
N PHE A 137 4.88 7.89 -8.49
CA PHE A 137 5.89 6.85 -8.63
C PHE A 137 6.70 7.00 -9.92
N GLN A 138 6.05 7.25 -11.05
CA GLN A 138 6.72 7.44 -12.35
C GLN A 138 7.60 8.70 -12.37
N GLN A 139 7.17 9.77 -11.72
CA GLN A 139 7.98 10.98 -11.59
C GLN A 139 9.29 10.68 -10.85
N TYR A 140 9.22 9.96 -9.73
CA TYR A 140 10.41 9.55 -8.99
C TYR A 140 11.36 8.67 -9.83
N ILE A 141 10.82 7.67 -10.52
CA ILE A 141 11.59 6.80 -11.41
C ILE A 141 12.29 7.63 -12.52
N ASN A 142 11.56 8.57 -13.13
CA ASN A 142 12.09 9.42 -14.18
C ASN A 142 13.22 10.34 -13.72
N GLN A 143 13.19 10.78 -12.48
CA GLN A 143 14.22 11.63 -11.88
C GLN A 143 15.49 10.84 -11.51
N ASN A 144 15.36 9.56 -11.17
CA ASN A 144 16.45 8.77 -10.60
C ASN A 144 17.03 7.70 -11.56
N VAL A 145 16.37 7.42 -12.68
CA VAL A 145 16.87 6.49 -13.70
C VAL A 145 17.32 7.28 -14.93
N PRO A 146 18.61 7.18 -15.35
CA PRO A 146 19.11 7.83 -16.56
C PRO A 146 18.28 7.44 -17.80
N ALA A 147 18.04 8.39 -18.68
CA ALA A 147 17.22 8.18 -19.88
C ALA A 147 17.74 7.03 -20.78
N ALA A 148 19.06 6.78 -20.77
CA ALA A 148 19.70 5.71 -21.53
C ALA A 148 19.41 4.30 -21.01
N SER A 149 19.05 4.15 -19.73
CA SER A 149 18.72 2.86 -19.09
C SER A 149 17.23 2.57 -19.01
N ARG A 150 16.38 3.47 -19.52
CA ARG A 150 14.93 3.23 -19.56
C ARG A 150 14.63 2.16 -20.59
N PRO A 151 13.84 1.11 -20.25
CA PRO A 151 13.42 0.13 -21.24
C PRO A 151 12.73 0.88 -22.39
N ALA A 152 13.25 0.69 -23.62
CA ALA A 152 12.63 1.27 -24.80
C ALA A 152 11.15 0.94 -24.80
N LYS A 153 10.27 1.95 -24.90
CA LYS A 153 8.83 1.70 -25.10
C LYS A 153 8.72 0.72 -26.26
N LYS A 154 8.40 -0.53 -25.99
CA LYS A 154 8.09 -1.51 -27.04
C LYS A 154 6.95 -0.90 -27.83
N LYS A 155 7.25 -0.32 -28.98
CA LYS A 155 6.24 0.06 -29.96
C LYS A 155 5.45 -1.19 -30.22
N GLY A 156 4.15 -1.17 -29.85
CA GLY A 156 3.31 -2.34 -29.87
C GLY A 156 3.40 -3.05 -31.20
N LEU A 157 3.57 -4.38 -31.18
CA LEU A 157 3.61 -5.24 -32.35
C LEU A 157 2.39 -5.06 -33.27
N PHE A 158 1.32 -4.49 -32.75
CA PHE A 158 0.04 -4.22 -33.43
C PHE A 158 0.07 -3.08 -34.44
N SER A 159 1.00 -2.13 -34.34
CA SER A 159 1.07 -1.03 -35.34
C SER A 159 1.67 -1.44 -36.67
N ARG A 160 2.24 -2.65 -36.80
CA ARG A 160 2.81 -3.17 -38.07
C ARG A 160 1.83 -4.02 -38.87
N LEU A 161 0.67 -4.40 -38.30
CA LEU A 161 -0.30 -5.27 -38.98
C LEU A 161 -1.39 -4.49 -39.75
N PHE A 162 -1.44 -3.17 -39.62
CA PHE A 162 -2.46 -2.34 -40.31
C PHE A 162 -1.87 -1.31 -41.27
N GLN A 163 -0.63 -1.49 -41.71
CA GLN A 163 -0.04 -0.76 -42.85
C GLN A 163 0.20 -1.73 -44.00
N ARG A 164 -0.90 -2.19 -44.60
CA ARG A 164 -0.94 -2.73 -45.97
C ARG A 164 -2.30 -2.39 -46.57
#